data_96924f58813784aa34d63668a1a3f8a0
#
_entry.id   96924f58813784aa34d63668a1a3f8a0
#
_cell.length_a   1.000
_cell.length_b   1.000
_cell.length_c   1.000
_cell.angle_alpha   90.00
_cell.angle_beta   90.00
_cell.angle_gamma   90.00
#
_symmetry.space_group_name_H-M   'P 1'
#
loop_
_entity.id
_entity.type
_entity.pdbx_description
1 polymer ?
#
loop_
_entity_poly.entity_id
_entity_poly.type
_entity_poly.pdbx_seq_one_letter_code
_entity_poly.pdbx_strand_id
1 'polypeptide(L)'
;YRGPQNSYRYISAADVYFKRIDASLIEGKIALLGTSSAGLLDLRSTPFDSVYAGVEVHANALDNILSQEFISKPIWAVGTDVLSIILVICLTFFILLLPSAILSFLLLITLNTAVIGLHYYFVIYEGILLNTMLALLSLNAVFVLGQAINYFLEIKQKEMIKGKFASKVSPAVMNDILSTDGDVLEGKEREITVFFSDVRNFT
;
A
#
# COMPACT_ATOMS: atom_id res chain seq x y z
N TYR A 1 -3.55 -8.30 23.45
CA TYR A 1 -4.76 -8.27 24.30
C TYR A 1 -5.82 -9.18 23.72
N ARG A 2 -6.55 -9.92 24.59
CA ARG A 2 -7.64 -10.84 24.21
C ARG A 2 -8.93 -10.11 23.86
N GLY A 3 -9.13 -8.89 24.32
CA GLY A 3 -10.33 -8.10 24.06
C GLY A 3 -10.47 -6.88 24.98
N PRO A 4 -11.69 -6.30 25.03
CA PRO A 4 -12.01 -5.19 25.91
C PRO A 4 -11.99 -5.60 27.38
N GLN A 5 -12.22 -4.64 28.28
CA GLN A 5 -12.30 -4.88 29.72
C GLN A 5 -13.31 -6.00 30.04
N ASN A 6 -13.01 -6.83 31.03
CA ASN A 6 -13.77 -8.03 31.45
C ASN A 6 -13.67 -9.21 30.45
N SER A 7 -12.64 -9.28 29.62
CA SER A 7 -12.36 -10.48 28.81
C SER A 7 -11.99 -11.69 29.66
N TYR A 8 -11.48 -11.48 30.87
CA TYR A 8 -11.26 -12.52 31.88
C TYR A 8 -12.35 -12.51 32.89
N ARG A 9 -12.54 -13.66 33.57
CA ARG A 9 -13.54 -13.79 34.61
C ARG A 9 -13.10 -13.05 35.87
N TYR A 10 -13.91 -12.12 36.35
CA TYR A 10 -13.74 -11.41 37.61
C TYR A 10 -14.53 -12.11 38.72
N ILE A 11 -13.91 -12.30 39.87
CA ILE A 11 -14.52 -12.86 41.09
C ILE A 11 -14.15 -11.93 42.23
N SER A 12 -15.14 -11.54 43.05
CA SER A 12 -14.89 -10.72 44.24
C SER A 12 -14.00 -11.46 45.25
N ALA A 13 -12.91 -10.81 45.66
CA ALA A 13 -12.06 -11.37 46.73
C ALA A 13 -12.82 -11.65 48.04
N ALA A 14 -13.84 -10.85 48.35
CA ALA A 14 -14.72 -11.10 49.51
C ALA A 14 -15.49 -12.40 49.34
N ASP A 15 -16.01 -12.74 48.15
CA ASP A 15 -16.75 -13.96 47.93
C ASP A 15 -15.85 -15.19 48.01
N VAL A 16 -14.59 -15.07 47.60
CA VAL A 16 -13.59 -16.12 47.84
C VAL A 16 -13.30 -16.28 49.32
N TYR A 17 -13.04 -15.17 50.04
CA TYR A 17 -12.74 -15.19 51.45
C TYR A 17 -13.87 -15.79 52.32
N PHE A 18 -15.12 -15.40 52.04
CA PHE A 18 -16.28 -15.89 52.74
C PHE A 18 -16.81 -17.24 52.20
N LYS A 19 -16.09 -17.89 51.28
CA LYS A 19 -16.47 -19.19 50.66
C LYS A 19 -17.88 -19.17 50.04
N ARG A 20 -18.25 -18.07 49.40
CA ARG A 20 -19.57 -17.90 48.75
C ARG A 20 -19.58 -18.38 47.30
N ILE A 21 -18.44 -18.83 46.79
CA ILE A 21 -18.30 -19.36 45.45
C ILE A 21 -17.94 -20.84 45.47
N ASP A 22 -18.27 -21.55 44.40
CA ASP A 22 -17.90 -22.92 44.20
C ASP A 22 -16.36 -23.05 43.98
N ALA A 23 -15.72 -23.97 44.73
CA ALA A 23 -14.29 -24.21 44.62
C ALA A 23 -13.87 -24.64 43.20
N SER A 24 -14.71 -25.30 42.43
CA SER A 24 -14.50 -25.70 41.04
C SER A 24 -14.22 -24.54 40.10
N LEU A 25 -14.62 -23.30 40.45
CA LEU A 25 -14.38 -22.10 39.68
C LEU A 25 -12.92 -21.62 39.75
N ILE A 26 -12.19 -22.03 40.82
CA ILE A 26 -10.80 -21.59 41.08
C ILE A 26 -9.82 -22.77 40.97
N GLU A 27 -10.30 -23.99 41.27
CA GLU A 27 -9.45 -25.18 41.31
C GLU A 27 -8.75 -25.41 39.96
N GLY A 28 -7.44 -25.62 40.00
CA GLY A 28 -6.61 -25.84 38.82
C GLY A 28 -6.37 -24.59 37.94
N LYS A 29 -6.77 -23.40 38.40
CA LYS A 29 -6.60 -22.14 37.67
C LYS A 29 -5.58 -21.24 38.34
N ILE A 30 -4.94 -20.38 37.52
CA ILE A 30 -4.11 -19.31 38.02
C ILE A 30 -5.01 -18.12 38.35
N ALA A 31 -5.01 -17.68 39.62
CA ALA A 31 -5.75 -16.52 40.06
C ALA A 31 -4.81 -15.34 40.27
N LEU A 32 -5.15 -14.20 39.68
CA LEU A 32 -4.46 -12.94 39.92
C LEU A 32 -5.33 -12.06 40.84
N LEU A 33 -4.73 -11.57 41.93
CA LEU A 33 -5.39 -10.66 42.86
C LEU A 33 -4.95 -9.23 42.52
N GLY A 34 -5.92 -8.36 42.28
CA GLY A 34 -5.66 -6.95 41.98
C GLY A 34 -6.89 -6.09 42.16
N THR A 35 -6.70 -4.80 41.94
CA THR A 35 -7.75 -3.81 42.08
C THR A 35 -8.37 -3.51 40.72
N SER A 36 -9.72 -3.41 40.67
CA SER A 36 -10.47 -3.07 39.46
C SER A 36 -11.28 -1.77 39.59
N SER A 37 -11.26 -1.17 40.78
CA SER A 37 -12.03 0.05 41.08
C SER A 37 -11.25 1.31 40.68
N ALA A 38 -11.92 2.26 40.02
CA ALA A 38 -11.37 3.53 39.60
C ALA A 38 -10.73 4.35 40.76
N GLY A 39 -11.27 4.20 42.00
CA GLY A 39 -10.74 4.89 43.17
C GLY A 39 -9.39 4.39 43.67
N LEU A 40 -8.91 3.25 43.22
CA LEU A 40 -7.64 2.63 43.63
C LEU A 40 -6.49 2.91 42.64
N LEU A 41 -6.69 3.73 41.62
CA LEU A 41 -5.71 4.30 40.69
C LEU A 41 -4.85 3.29 39.88
N ASP A 42 -5.21 2.00 39.86
CA ASP A 42 -4.52 1.02 39.02
C ASP A 42 -5.31 0.80 37.70
N LEU A 43 -5.54 1.91 36.99
CA LEU A 43 -6.16 1.89 35.69
C LEU A 43 -5.13 2.19 34.60
N ARG A 44 -5.22 1.50 33.49
CA ARG A 44 -4.33 1.65 32.33
C ARG A 44 -5.17 1.93 31.08
N SER A 45 -4.61 2.66 30.15
CA SER A 45 -5.18 2.82 28.81
C SER A 45 -4.61 1.74 27.90
N THR A 46 -5.47 1.07 27.15
CA THR A 46 -5.13 0.04 26.18
C THR A 46 -5.68 0.42 24.79
N PRO A 47 -5.28 -0.25 23.71
CA PRO A 47 -5.88 0.00 22.39
C PRO A 47 -7.38 -0.30 22.31
N PHE A 48 -7.93 -1.11 23.23
CA PHE A 48 -9.36 -1.46 23.24
C PHE A 48 -10.20 -0.54 24.13
N ASP A 49 -9.65 -0.13 25.29
CA ASP A 49 -10.35 0.67 26.27
C ASP A 49 -9.45 1.73 26.91
N SER A 50 -10.00 2.91 27.16
CA SER A 50 -9.29 3.99 27.87
C SER A 50 -9.18 3.71 29.38
N VAL A 51 -10.02 2.83 29.91
CA VAL A 51 -10.07 2.44 31.31
C VAL A 51 -9.98 0.91 31.40
N TYR A 52 -8.85 0.41 31.82
CA TYR A 52 -8.56 -1.03 31.86
C TYR A 52 -7.86 -1.36 33.20
N ALA A 53 -8.32 -2.39 33.89
CA ALA A 53 -7.71 -2.76 35.19
C ALA A 53 -6.27 -3.26 34.98
N GLY A 54 -5.33 -2.75 35.78
CA GLY A 54 -3.92 -3.14 35.67
C GLY A 54 -3.70 -4.64 35.87
N VAL A 55 -4.45 -5.27 36.76
CA VAL A 55 -4.41 -6.73 36.96
C VAL A 55 -4.78 -7.50 35.70
N GLU A 56 -5.69 -6.99 34.88
CA GLU A 56 -6.09 -7.64 33.63
C GLU A 56 -5.02 -7.50 32.54
N VAL A 57 -4.20 -6.42 32.58
CA VAL A 57 -3.00 -6.31 31.74
C VAL A 57 -2.00 -7.44 32.05
N HIS A 58 -1.80 -7.72 33.34
CA HIS A 58 -0.95 -8.83 33.78
C HIS A 58 -1.54 -10.20 33.40
N ALA A 59 -2.86 -10.36 33.47
CA ALA A 59 -3.54 -11.56 33.03
C ALA A 59 -3.32 -11.80 31.52
N ASN A 60 -3.44 -10.76 30.68
CA ASN A 60 -3.15 -10.83 29.25
C ASN A 60 -1.70 -11.24 28.98
N ALA A 61 -0.75 -10.64 29.68
CA ALA A 61 0.66 -10.95 29.51
C ALA A 61 0.96 -12.43 29.88
N LEU A 62 0.40 -12.90 31.01
CA LEU A 62 0.56 -14.26 31.47
C LEU A 62 -0.10 -15.27 30.49
N ASP A 63 -1.29 -14.97 30.01
CA ASP A 63 -2.00 -15.79 29.05
C ASP A 63 -1.23 -15.93 27.73
N ASN A 64 -0.69 -14.81 27.21
CA ASN A 64 0.16 -14.84 26.02
C ASN A 64 1.44 -15.68 26.21
N ILE A 65 2.05 -15.61 27.40
CA ILE A 65 3.23 -16.42 27.72
C ILE A 65 2.88 -17.91 27.78
N LEU A 66 1.77 -18.26 28.41
CA LEU A 66 1.33 -19.64 28.58
C LEU A 66 0.86 -20.26 27.25
N SER A 67 0.15 -19.49 26.42
CA SER A 67 -0.31 -19.94 25.10
C SER A 67 0.74 -19.79 24.02
N GLN A 68 1.88 -19.13 24.31
CA GLN A 68 2.93 -18.77 23.33
C GLN A 68 2.41 -17.98 22.11
N GLU A 69 1.32 -17.25 22.29
CA GLU A 69 0.71 -16.43 21.25
C GLU A 69 1.20 -14.98 21.35
N PHE A 70 2.35 -14.72 20.82
CA PHE A 70 2.91 -13.36 20.73
C PHE A 70 3.46 -13.08 19.34
N ILE A 71 3.31 -11.81 18.94
CA ILE A 71 3.92 -11.33 17.71
C ILE A 71 5.40 -11.12 17.97
N SER A 72 6.23 -11.79 17.16
CA SER A 72 7.69 -11.70 17.24
C SER A 72 8.28 -11.06 15.98
N LYS A 73 9.46 -10.46 16.15
CA LYS A 73 10.26 -10.01 15.00
C LYS A 73 11.57 -10.81 15.01
N PRO A 74 11.63 -11.94 14.29
CA PRO A 74 12.84 -12.75 14.22
C PRO A 74 13.98 -11.99 13.54
N ILE A 75 15.23 -12.39 13.80
CA ILE A 75 16.44 -11.72 13.29
C ILE A 75 16.45 -11.70 11.75
N TRP A 76 15.99 -12.76 11.11
CA TRP A 76 15.90 -12.84 9.65
C TRP A 76 14.86 -11.90 9.03
N ALA A 77 13.91 -11.37 9.81
CA ALA A 77 12.87 -10.46 9.31
C ALA A 77 13.47 -9.18 8.67
N VAL A 78 14.61 -8.70 9.14
CA VAL A 78 15.31 -7.56 8.52
C VAL A 78 15.76 -7.91 7.09
N GLY A 79 16.28 -9.11 6.88
CA GLY A 79 16.68 -9.58 5.55
C GLY A 79 15.48 -9.70 4.59
N THR A 80 14.35 -10.22 5.07
CA THR A 80 13.11 -10.28 4.27
C THR A 80 12.51 -8.92 4.00
N ASP A 81 12.60 -7.96 4.92
CA ASP A 81 12.18 -6.57 4.70
C ASP A 81 12.95 -5.96 3.51
N VAL A 82 14.29 -6.09 3.50
CA VAL A 82 15.13 -5.59 2.38
C VAL A 82 14.83 -6.32 1.08
N LEU A 83 14.72 -7.64 1.11
CA LEU A 83 14.41 -8.45 -0.08
C LEU A 83 13.05 -8.09 -0.66
N SER A 84 12.04 -7.84 0.18
CA SER A 84 10.70 -7.43 -0.26
C SER A 84 10.73 -6.08 -0.96
N ILE A 85 11.51 -5.11 -0.45
CA ILE A 85 11.68 -3.80 -1.09
C ILE A 85 12.30 -3.96 -2.49
N ILE A 86 13.37 -4.74 -2.62
CA ILE A 86 14.02 -5.00 -3.91
C ILE A 86 13.03 -5.66 -4.88
N LEU A 87 12.30 -6.67 -4.41
CA LEU A 87 11.34 -7.41 -5.22
C LEU A 87 10.22 -6.48 -5.75
N VAL A 88 9.61 -5.67 -4.89
CA VAL A 88 8.52 -4.77 -5.31
C VAL A 88 9.02 -3.68 -6.26
N ILE A 89 10.25 -3.17 -6.08
CA ILE A 89 10.86 -2.22 -7.01
C ILE A 89 11.07 -2.86 -8.39
N CYS A 90 11.62 -4.07 -8.43
CA CYS A 90 11.80 -4.82 -9.69
C CYS A 90 10.47 -5.07 -10.39
N LEU A 91 9.45 -5.53 -9.66
CA LEU A 91 8.12 -5.76 -10.23
C LEU A 91 7.48 -4.46 -10.74
N THR A 92 7.61 -3.37 -9.99
CA THR A 92 7.11 -2.05 -10.40
C THR A 92 7.82 -1.57 -11.68
N PHE A 93 9.12 -1.81 -11.80
CA PHE A 93 9.87 -1.48 -13.03
C PHE A 93 9.30 -2.22 -14.25
N PHE A 94 8.99 -3.51 -14.13
CA PHE A 94 8.35 -4.25 -15.22
C PHE A 94 6.94 -3.73 -15.56
N ILE A 95 6.17 -3.32 -14.56
CA ILE A 95 4.86 -2.69 -14.76
C ILE A 95 4.99 -1.38 -15.56
N LEU A 96 6.03 -0.58 -15.30
CA LEU A 96 6.28 0.69 -15.99
C LEU A 96 6.70 0.53 -17.46
N LEU A 97 7.14 -0.66 -17.89
CA LEU A 97 7.45 -0.95 -19.31
C LEU A 97 6.20 -1.19 -20.15
N LEU A 98 5.03 -1.36 -19.52
CA LEU A 98 3.79 -1.60 -20.25
C LEU A 98 3.30 -0.33 -20.95
N PRO A 99 2.83 -0.43 -22.21
CA PRO A 99 2.39 0.74 -22.97
C PRO A 99 1.06 1.31 -22.48
N SER A 100 0.26 0.51 -21.76
CA SER A 100 -1.05 0.95 -21.28
C SER A 100 -0.99 1.45 -19.83
N ALA A 101 -1.24 2.74 -19.64
CA ALA A 101 -1.30 3.37 -18.32
C ALA A 101 -2.39 2.75 -17.42
N ILE A 102 -3.55 2.38 -18.00
CA ILE A 102 -4.66 1.76 -17.27
C ILE A 102 -4.24 0.39 -16.74
N LEU A 103 -3.61 -0.43 -17.57
CA LEU A 103 -3.13 -1.76 -17.17
C LEU A 103 -2.06 -1.65 -16.09
N SER A 104 -1.12 -0.71 -16.22
CA SER A 104 -0.10 -0.45 -15.21
C SER A 104 -0.70 -0.06 -13.87
N PHE A 105 -1.75 0.77 -13.87
CA PHE A 105 -2.45 1.17 -12.65
C PHE A 105 -3.21 0.01 -11.99
N LEU A 106 -3.89 -0.84 -12.78
CA LEU A 106 -4.56 -2.04 -12.26
C LEU A 106 -3.57 -3.02 -11.63
N LEU A 107 -2.42 -3.23 -12.28
CA LEU A 107 -1.35 -4.08 -11.73
C LEU A 107 -0.73 -3.49 -10.46
N LEU A 108 -0.58 -2.17 -10.37
CA LEU A 108 -0.16 -1.49 -9.15
C LEU A 108 -1.11 -1.79 -7.99
N ILE A 109 -2.43 -1.65 -8.20
CA ILE A 109 -3.44 -1.95 -7.18
C ILE A 109 -3.33 -3.43 -6.75
N THR A 110 -3.23 -4.34 -7.72
CA THR A 110 -3.10 -5.77 -7.44
C THR A 110 -1.85 -6.06 -6.61
N LEU A 111 -0.72 -5.44 -6.94
CA LEU A 111 0.54 -5.63 -6.21
C LEU A 111 0.46 -5.04 -4.79
N ASN A 112 -0.14 -3.85 -4.60
CA ASN A 112 -0.39 -3.29 -3.26
C ASN A 112 -1.26 -4.24 -2.42
N THR A 113 -2.36 -4.74 -3.00
CA THR A 113 -3.26 -5.68 -2.31
C THR A 113 -2.55 -6.98 -1.94
N ALA A 114 -1.70 -7.51 -2.82
CA ALA A 114 -0.91 -8.71 -2.56
C ALA A 114 0.08 -8.50 -1.41
N VAL A 115 0.79 -7.36 -1.37
CA VAL A 115 1.73 -7.02 -0.29
C VAL A 115 1.01 -6.87 1.05
N ILE A 116 -0.15 -6.20 1.08
CA ILE A 116 -0.97 -6.06 2.29
C ILE A 116 -1.52 -7.41 2.74
N GLY A 117 -2.03 -8.22 1.81
CA GLY A 117 -2.55 -9.56 2.10
C GLY A 117 -1.49 -10.49 2.66
N LEU A 118 -0.28 -10.45 2.12
CA LEU A 118 0.86 -11.21 2.62
C LEU A 118 1.27 -10.78 4.03
N HIS A 119 1.31 -9.46 4.29
CA HIS A 119 1.56 -8.93 5.63
C HIS A 119 0.52 -9.42 6.64
N TYR A 120 -0.76 -9.30 6.28
CA TYR A 120 -1.87 -9.79 7.13
C TYR A 120 -1.72 -11.28 7.44
N TYR A 121 -1.38 -12.10 6.45
CA TYR A 121 -1.13 -13.53 6.63
C TYR A 121 -0.02 -13.78 7.66
N PHE A 122 1.16 -13.16 7.50
CA PHE A 122 2.28 -13.35 8.42
C PHE A 122 1.97 -12.89 9.84
N VAL A 123 1.25 -11.77 10.01
CA VAL A 123 0.90 -11.26 11.34
C VAL A 123 -0.13 -12.15 12.03
N ILE A 124 -1.18 -12.58 11.32
CA ILE A 124 -2.29 -13.30 11.95
C ILE A 124 -1.99 -14.79 12.13
N TYR A 125 -1.39 -15.44 11.13
CA TYR A 125 -1.20 -16.89 11.16
C TYR A 125 0.17 -17.31 11.68
N GLU A 126 1.20 -16.54 11.40
CA GLU A 126 2.58 -16.88 11.81
C GLU A 126 3.06 -16.08 13.03
N GLY A 127 2.33 -15.04 13.44
CA GLY A 127 2.75 -14.16 14.53
C GLY A 127 4.05 -13.39 14.23
N ILE A 128 4.37 -13.16 12.95
CA ILE A 128 5.61 -12.52 12.53
C ILE A 128 5.34 -11.10 12.04
N LEU A 129 6.03 -10.13 12.65
CA LEU A 129 5.94 -8.73 12.25
C LEU A 129 7.01 -8.40 11.20
N LEU A 130 6.56 -8.14 9.98
CA LEU A 130 7.39 -7.61 8.88
C LEU A 130 7.17 -6.10 8.71
N ASN A 131 8.20 -5.37 8.29
CA ASN A 131 8.11 -3.91 8.09
C ASN A 131 7.63 -3.58 6.66
N THR A 132 6.39 -3.92 6.37
CA THR A 132 5.79 -3.81 5.02
C THR A 132 5.56 -2.36 4.58
N MET A 133 5.54 -1.40 5.53
CA MET A 133 5.32 0.01 5.23
C MET A 133 6.36 0.57 4.25
N LEU A 134 7.64 0.22 4.45
CA LEU A 134 8.72 0.66 3.56
C LEU A 134 8.58 0.07 2.15
N ALA A 135 8.15 -1.19 2.03
CA ALA A 135 7.89 -1.81 0.74
C ALA A 135 6.73 -1.12 0.00
N LEU A 136 5.63 -0.81 0.68
CA LEU A 136 4.50 -0.07 0.11
C LEU A 136 4.90 1.35 -0.31
N LEU A 137 5.64 2.08 0.51
CA LEU A 137 6.12 3.42 0.19
C LEU A 137 7.03 3.40 -1.03
N SER A 138 8.01 2.49 -1.08
CA SER A 138 8.94 2.38 -2.20
C SER A 138 8.23 2.01 -3.51
N LEU A 139 7.30 1.06 -3.47
CA LEU A 139 6.48 0.64 -4.61
C LEU A 139 5.71 1.83 -5.22
N ASN A 140 4.99 2.57 -4.39
CA ASN A 140 4.18 3.69 -4.85
C ASN A 140 5.05 4.88 -5.31
N ALA A 141 6.15 5.17 -4.60
CA ALA A 141 7.07 6.24 -4.99
C ALA A 141 7.73 5.96 -6.35
N VAL A 142 8.23 4.73 -6.55
CA VAL A 142 8.84 4.33 -7.84
C VAL A 142 7.81 4.38 -8.97
N PHE A 143 6.57 3.95 -8.72
CA PHE A 143 5.52 4.02 -9.73
C PHE A 143 5.19 5.45 -10.14
N VAL A 144 4.97 6.35 -9.17
CA VAL A 144 4.64 7.76 -9.45
C VAL A 144 5.77 8.45 -10.21
N LEU A 145 7.02 8.28 -9.76
CA LEU A 145 8.18 8.85 -10.43
C LEU A 145 8.37 8.28 -11.84
N GLY A 146 8.20 6.96 -11.99
CA GLY A 146 8.31 6.30 -13.29
C GLY A 146 7.24 6.76 -14.27
N GLN A 147 5.98 6.87 -13.84
CA GLN A 147 4.90 7.40 -14.69
C GLN A 147 5.13 8.86 -15.08
N ALA A 148 5.64 9.69 -14.16
CA ALA A 148 6.00 11.07 -14.48
C ALA A 148 7.10 11.12 -15.57
N ILE A 149 8.14 10.31 -15.45
CA ILE A 149 9.21 10.22 -16.46
C ILE A 149 8.65 9.76 -17.81
N ASN A 150 7.84 8.69 -17.84
CA ASN A 150 7.23 8.19 -19.07
C ASN A 150 6.37 9.26 -19.76
N TYR A 151 5.58 10.00 -18.98
CA TYR A 151 4.76 11.10 -19.48
C TYR A 151 5.61 12.21 -20.11
N PHE A 152 6.70 12.64 -19.46
CA PHE A 152 7.61 13.65 -20.03
C PHE A 152 8.31 13.16 -21.30
N LEU A 153 8.71 11.88 -21.34
CA LEU A 153 9.32 11.30 -22.54
C LEU A 153 8.33 11.24 -23.71
N GLU A 154 7.08 10.89 -23.44
CA GLU A 154 6.02 10.87 -24.45
C GLU A 154 5.75 12.26 -25.03
N ILE A 155 5.68 13.30 -24.19
CA ILE A 155 5.53 14.69 -24.64
C ILE A 155 6.70 15.08 -25.55
N LYS A 156 7.94 14.83 -25.13
CA LYS A 156 9.13 15.15 -25.93
C LYS A 156 9.15 14.41 -27.27
N GLN A 157 8.74 13.14 -27.30
CA GLN A 157 8.64 12.39 -28.54
C GLN A 157 7.58 12.98 -29.47
N LYS A 158 6.40 13.34 -28.96
CA LYS A 158 5.34 14.00 -29.74
C LYS A 158 5.80 15.34 -30.29
N GLU A 159 6.50 16.17 -29.52
CA GLU A 159 7.05 17.43 -29.96
C GLU A 159 8.14 17.25 -31.04
N MET A 160 9.02 16.26 -30.87
CA MET A 160 10.06 15.96 -31.88
C MET A 160 9.44 15.52 -33.21
N ILE A 161 8.41 14.68 -33.17
CA ILE A 161 7.68 14.22 -34.36
C ILE A 161 7.03 15.43 -35.05
N LYS A 162 6.30 16.27 -34.29
CA LYS A 162 5.69 17.50 -34.80
C LYS A 162 6.75 18.39 -35.45
N GLY A 163 7.90 18.60 -34.82
CA GLY A 163 9.00 19.44 -35.36
C GLY A 163 9.57 18.89 -36.65
N LYS A 164 9.76 17.59 -36.79
CA LYS A 164 10.24 16.95 -38.02
C LYS A 164 9.23 17.08 -39.17
N PHE A 165 7.92 16.97 -38.87
CA PHE A 165 6.89 17.19 -39.89
C PHE A 165 6.73 18.66 -40.27
N ALA A 166 6.78 19.59 -39.31
CA ALA A 166 6.68 21.02 -39.53
C ALA A 166 7.76 21.58 -40.46
N SER A 167 8.94 20.94 -40.53
CA SER A 167 9.99 21.33 -41.47
C SER A 167 9.74 20.93 -42.95
N LYS A 168 8.75 20.03 -43.19
CA LYS A 168 8.47 19.47 -44.53
C LYS A 168 7.06 19.77 -45.04
N VAL A 169 6.17 20.24 -44.17
CA VAL A 169 4.75 20.48 -44.46
C VAL A 169 4.39 21.89 -44.00
N SER A 170 3.54 22.62 -44.76
CA SER A 170 3.11 23.95 -44.32
C SER A 170 2.31 23.91 -43.01
N PRO A 171 2.41 24.96 -42.16
CA PRO A 171 1.67 25.01 -40.89
C PRO A 171 0.13 24.80 -41.02
N ALA A 172 -0.42 25.26 -42.17
CA ALA A 172 -1.85 25.10 -42.46
C ALA A 172 -2.23 23.64 -42.68
N VAL A 173 -1.41 22.86 -43.38
CA VAL A 173 -1.64 21.41 -43.61
C VAL A 173 -1.40 20.62 -42.34
N MET A 174 -0.43 21.02 -41.51
CA MET A 174 -0.18 20.40 -40.21
C MET A 174 -1.39 20.54 -39.28
N ASN A 175 -1.99 21.72 -39.19
CA ASN A 175 -3.19 21.94 -38.39
C ASN A 175 -4.40 21.18 -38.93
N ASP A 176 -4.55 21.03 -40.21
CA ASP A 176 -5.62 20.27 -40.86
C ASP A 176 -5.49 18.76 -40.54
N ILE A 177 -4.23 18.23 -40.58
CA ILE A 177 -3.92 16.85 -40.21
C ILE A 177 -4.18 16.58 -38.72
N LEU A 178 -3.86 17.51 -37.82
CA LEU A 178 -4.01 17.36 -36.39
C LEU A 178 -5.44 17.59 -35.89
N SER A 179 -6.26 18.30 -36.65
CA SER A 179 -7.66 18.62 -36.31
C SER A 179 -8.69 17.63 -36.92
N THR A 180 -8.27 16.78 -37.86
CA THR A 180 -9.16 15.84 -38.53
C THR A 180 -9.02 14.46 -37.87
N ASP A 181 -10.03 14.05 -37.13
CA ASP A 181 -10.16 12.72 -36.48
C ASP A 181 -10.52 11.61 -37.49
N GLY A 182 -10.21 11.80 -38.77
CA GLY A 182 -10.53 10.89 -39.88
C GLY A 182 -9.29 10.48 -40.66
N ASP A 183 -9.46 9.50 -41.55
CA ASP A 183 -8.42 8.94 -42.40
C ASP A 183 -7.73 10.04 -43.21
N VAL A 184 -6.48 10.38 -42.80
CA VAL A 184 -5.65 11.42 -43.38
C VAL A 184 -5.31 11.15 -44.87
N LEU A 185 -5.66 9.97 -45.36
CA LEU A 185 -5.43 9.51 -46.73
C LEU A 185 -6.61 9.77 -47.69
N GLU A 186 -7.75 10.24 -47.21
CA GLU A 186 -8.83 10.69 -48.11
C GLU A 186 -8.43 12.03 -48.76
N GLY A 187 -8.26 12.00 -50.07
CA GLY A 187 -8.00 13.19 -50.87
C GLY A 187 -9.17 14.17 -50.74
N LYS A 188 -8.85 15.43 -50.40
CA LYS A 188 -9.86 16.52 -50.39
C LYS A 188 -9.73 17.31 -51.68
N GLU A 189 -10.85 17.50 -52.43
CA GLU A 189 -10.88 18.44 -53.54
C GLU A 189 -10.86 19.87 -53.03
N ARG A 190 -9.85 20.62 -53.46
CA ARG A 190 -9.72 22.06 -53.17
C ARG A 190 -9.32 22.81 -54.42
N GLU A 191 -9.89 24.00 -54.63
CA GLU A 191 -9.35 24.95 -55.64
C GLU A 191 -7.99 25.44 -55.20
N ILE A 192 -6.96 25.13 -55.98
CA ILE A 192 -5.58 25.55 -55.70
C ILE A 192 -5.01 26.34 -56.88
N THR A 193 -4.26 27.38 -56.59
CA THR A 193 -3.43 28.07 -57.59
C THR A 193 -2.01 27.53 -57.51
N VAL A 194 -1.51 26.93 -58.58
CA VAL A 194 -0.16 26.41 -58.67
C VAL A 194 0.73 27.44 -59.34
N PHE A 195 1.75 27.90 -58.65
CA PHE A 195 2.74 28.85 -59.18
C PHE A 195 4.07 28.11 -59.34
N PHE A 196 4.62 28.14 -60.54
CA PHE A 196 5.95 27.62 -60.86
C PHE A 196 6.92 28.78 -61.09
N SER A 197 8.03 28.83 -60.38
CA SER A 197 9.13 29.75 -60.61
C SER A 197 10.44 28.97 -60.76
N ASP A 198 11.24 29.36 -61.75
CA ASP A 198 12.57 28.81 -61.97
C ASP A 198 13.61 29.93 -61.95
N VAL A 199 14.77 29.66 -61.40
CA VAL A 199 15.88 30.59 -61.27
C VAL A 199 16.83 30.31 -62.39
N ARG A 200 16.95 31.27 -63.37
CA ARG A 200 17.96 31.19 -64.42
C ARG A 200 19.37 31.27 -63.81
N ASN A 201 20.24 30.42 -64.29
CA ASN A 201 21.71 30.33 -63.92
C ASN A 201 21.90 29.74 -62.46
N PHE A 202 21.25 28.67 -62.15
CA PHE A 202 21.52 27.91 -60.93
C PHE A 202 22.56 26.77 -61.13
N THR A 203 23.51 26.91 -62.07
CA THR A 203 24.67 26.03 -62.27
C THR A 203 25.94 26.79 -62.04
#